data_7a92a623a519499c4d6791ae368716b2
#
_entry.id   7a92a623a519499c4d6791ae368716b2
#
_cell.length_a   1.000
_cell.length_b   1.000
_cell.length_c   1.000
_cell.angle_alpha   90.00
_cell.angle_beta   90.00
_cell.angle_gamma   90.00
#
_symmetry.space_group_name_H-M   'P 1'
#
loop_
_entity.id
_entity.type
_entity.pdbx_description
1 polymer ?
#
loop_
_entity_poly.entity_id
_entity_poly.type
_entity_poly.pdbx_seq_one_letter_code
_entity_poly.pdbx_strand_id
1 'polypeptide(L)'
;MEFVNLRFFVLICFSWLSFIPIANAKYLLIENENIWHELLQISVASKISEKCTSIEARKIKGLFALLQIKSVAKELGYTDNEINEFVSSEENKKKLKNETDIYLLDNGVDLNNVKIICLFGHSEMDQETTIGSLLRIK
;
A
#
# COMPACT_ATOMS: atom_id res chain seq x y z
N MET A 1 13.40 -0.88 69.98
CA MET A 1 12.19 -1.59 69.42
C MET A 1 11.52 -0.69 68.42
N GLU A 2 12.07 -0.52 67.17
CA GLU A 2 11.41 0.20 66.07
C GLU A 2 12.16 0.14 64.75
N PHE A 3 12.76 -1.00 64.39
CA PHE A 3 13.46 -1.17 63.12
C PHE A 3 12.83 -2.25 62.21
N VAL A 4 11.72 -2.83 62.60
CA VAL A 4 11.09 -3.96 61.84
C VAL A 4 10.09 -3.48 60.80
N ASN A 5 9.54 -2.26 60.92
CA ASN A 5 8.44 -1.80 60.04
C ASN A 5 8.88 -1.14 58.74
N LEU A 6 10.15 -0.74 58.60
CA LEU A 6 10.63 -0.04 57.40
C LEU A 6 10.95 -1.01 56.25
N ARG A 7 11.33 -2.25 56.57
CA ARG A 7 11.65 -3.26 55.55
C ARG A 7 10.39 -3.89 54.90
N PHE A 8 9.27 -3.89 55.59
CA PHE A 8 8.02 -4.39 55.02
C PHE A 8 7.32 -3.42 54.06
N PHE A 9 7.50 -2.12 54.24
CA PHE A 9 6.93 -1.10 53.39
C PHE A 9 7.63 -0.97 52.01
N VAL A 10 8.90 -1.30 51.93
CA VAL A 10 9.69 -1.24 50.66
C VAL A 10 9.32 -2.40 49.71
N LEU A 11 8.88 -3.52 50.22
CA LEU A 11 8.52 -4.69 49.39
C LEU A 11 7.13 -4.62 48.76
N ILE A 12 6.21 -3.77 49.25
CA ILE A 12 4.86 -3.62 48.70
C ILE A 12 4.82 -2.61 47.54
N CYS A 13 5.75 -1.66 47.49
CA CYS A 13 5.78 -0.67 46.42
C CYS A 13 6.36 -1.21 45.07
N PHE A 14 7.00 -2.37 45.07
CA PHE A 14 7.64 -2.91 43.88
C PHE A 14 6.74 -3.80 43.02
N SER A 15 5.50 -4.08 43.45
CA SER A 15 4.62 -5.02 42.77
C SER A 15 3.59 -4.38 41.83
N TRP A 16 3.63 -3.05 41.62
CA TRP A 16 2.72 -2.31 40.76
C TRP A 16 3.34 -1.76 39.48
N LEU A 17 4.59 -2.16 39.19
CA LEU A 17 5.20 -1.87 37.89
C LEU A 17 5.05 -3.13 37.04
N SER A 18 4.09 -3.20 36.18
CA SER A 18 4.19 -3.91 34.92
C SER A 18 2.85 -4.49 34.45
N PHE A 19 2.01 -3.69 33.93
CA PHE A 19 1.20 -4.06 32.78
C PHE A 19 0.92 -2.76 32.01
N ILE A 20 1.96 -2.23 31.35
CA ILE A 20 1.71 -1.31 30.26
C ILE A 20 1.30 -2.23 29.10
N PRO A 21 0.02 -2.26 28.68
CA PRO A 21 -0.31 -2.93 27.44
C PRO A 21 0.49 -2.20 26.36
N ILE A 22 1.40 -2.89 25.70
CA ILE A 22 1.96 -2.41 24.45
C ILE A 22 0.77 -2.37 23.51
N ALA A 23 0.09 -1.26 23.44
CA ALA A 23 -0.84 -0.96 22.37
C ALA A 23 0.02 -1.00 21.10
N ASN A 24 -0.04 -2.09 20.36
CA ASN A 24 0.48 -2.13 19.01
C ASN A 24 -0.32 -1.06 18.24
N ALA A 25 0.29 0.12 18.08
CA ALA A 25 -0.26 1.15 17.24
C ALA A 25 -0.33 0.55 15.83
N LYS A 26 -1.53 0.18 15.41
CA LYS A 26 -1.79 -0.30 14.06
C LYS A 26 -1.54 0.89 13.13
N TYR A 27 -0.58 0.75 12.25
CA TYR A 27 -0.30 1.75 11.23
C TYR A 27 -1.55 2.00 10.37
N LEU A 28 -1.70 3.22 9.88
CA LEU A 28 -2.74 3.50 8.88
C LEU A 28 -2.44 2.67 7.62
N LEU A 29 -3.48 2.19 6.95
CA LEU A 29 -3.33 1.34 5.75
C LEU A 29 -2.53 2.04 4.65
N ILE A 30 -2.63 3.37 4.56
CA ILE A 30 -1.86 4.20 3.62
C ILE A 30 -0.35 4.22 3.91
N GLU A 31 0.06 3.92 5.14
CA GLU A 31 1.47 3.88 5.56
C GLU A 31 2.09 2.48 5.37
N ASN A 32 1.28 1.50 4.97
CA ASN A 32 1.78 0.17 4.64
C ASN A 32 2.44 0.18 3.26
N GLU A 33 3.78 0.24 3.24
CA GLU A 33 4.56 0.35 2.02
C GLU A 33 4.28 -0.77 1.01
N ASN A 34 4.08 -2.01 1.47
CA ASN A 34 3.82 -3.13 0.58
C ASN A 34 2.47 -2.99 -0.13
N ILE A 35 1.41 -2.68 0.64
CA ILE A 35 0.06 -2.47 0.08
C ILE A 35 0.07 -1.28 -0.86
N TRP A 36 0.72 -0.19 -0.47
CA TRP A 36 0.79 1.02 -1.26
C TRP A 36 1.55 0.81 -2.57
N HIS A 37 2.67 0.09 -2.52
CA HIS A 37 3.47 -0.26 -3.70
C HIS A 37 2.68 -1.10 -4.70
N GLU A 38 1.96 -2.12 -4.25
CA GLU A 38 1.11 -2.95 -5.12
C GLU A 38 -0.01 -2.12 -5.79
N LEU A 39 -0.66 -1.23 -5.03
CA LEU A 39 -1.66 -0.32 -5.57
C LEU A 39 -1.07 0.64 -6.61
N LEU A 40 0.15 1.14 -6.37
CA LEU A 40 0.87 2.00 -7.31
C LEU A 40 1.11 1.29 -8.64
N GLN A 41 1.56 0.03 -8.63
CA GLN A 41 1.80 -0.74 -9.84
C GLN A 41 0.51 -0.97 -10.65
N ILE A 42 -0.61 -1.25 -9.97
CA ILE A 42 -1.93 -1.37 -10.62
C ILE A 42 -2.34 -0.02 -11.24
N SER A 43 -2.11 1.08 -10.53
CA SER A 43 -2.43 2.42 -11.00
C SER A 43 -1.59 2.83 -12.22
N VAL A 44 -0.30 2.48 -12.23
CA VAL A 44 0.60 2.70 -13.38
C VAL A 44 0.11 1.91 -14.60
N ALA A 45 -0.22 0.63 -14.44
CA ALA A 45 -0.77 -0.19 -15.53
C ALA A 45 -2.09 0.39 -16.08
N SER A 46 -2.97 0.87 -15.20
CA SER A 46 -4.22 1.55 -15.60
C SER A 46 -3.92 2.81 -16.43
N LYS A 47 -3.00 3.65 -15.96
CA LYS A 47 -2.60 4.89 -16.65
C LYS A 47 -2.04 4.63 -18.04
N ILE A 48 -1.18 3.62 -18.19
CA ILE A 48 -0.64 3.19 -19.49
C ILE A 48 -1.79 2.77 -20.42
N SER A 49 -2.68 1.92 -19.94
CA SER A 49 -3.84 1.43 -20.70
C SER A 49 -4.79 2.53 -21.13
N GLU A 50 -4.98 3.56 -20.30
CA GLU A 50 -5.83 4.73 -20.61
C GLU A 50 -5.24 5.61 -21.72
N LYS A 51 -3.91 5.73 -21.75
CA LYS A 51 -3.20 6.63 -22.66
C LYS A 51 -2.75 5.95 -23.96
N CYS A 52 -2.36 4.68 -23.89
CA CYS A 52 -1.85 3.93 -25.04
C CYS A 52 -2.97 3.16 -25.75
N THR A 53 -3.21 3.48 -27.02
CA THR A 53 -4.29 2.86 -27.81
C THR A 53 -4.01 1.41 -28.19
N SER A 54 -2.74 0.96 -28.23
CA SER A 54 -2.34 -0.41 -28.59
C SER A 54 -2.23 -1.36 -27.39
N ILE A 55 -2.35 -0.82 -26.16
CA ILE A 55 -2.23 -1.60 -24.93
C ILE A 55 -3.54 -1.51 -24.16
N GLU A 56 -3.96 -2.60 -23.56
CA GLU A 56 -5.10 -2.62 -22.64
C GLU A 56 -4.76 -3.30 -21.31
N ALA A 57 -5.43 -2.86 -20.24
CA ALA A 57 -5.31 -3.49 -18.94
C ALA A 57 -6.01 -4.85 -18.91
N ARG A 58 -5.38 -5.84 -18.32
CA ARG A 58 -5.98 -7.17 -18.03
C ARG A 58 -6.90 -7.05 -16.82
N LYS A 59 -8.11 -6.53 -17.04
CA LYS A 59 -9.09 -6.16 -15.99
C LYS A 59 -9.33 -7.27 -14.97
N ILE A 60 -9.47 -8.52 -15.42
CA ILE A 60 -9.69 -9.67 -14.52
C ILE A 60 -8.46 -9.88 -13.63
N LYS A 61 -7.25 -9.82 -14.21
CA LYS A 61 -6.01 -9.97 -13.45
C LYS A 61 -5.84 -8.83 -12.44
N GLY A 62 -6.14 -7.60 -12.85
CA GLY A 62 -6.13 -6.44 -11.95
C GLY A 62 -7.13 -6.58 -10.80
N LEU A 63 -8.33 -7.11 -11.07
CA LEU A 63 -9.31 -7.40 -10.01
C LEU A 63 -8.78 -8.43 -9.01
N PHE A 64 -8.17 -9.52 -9.48
CA PHE A 64 -7.56 -10.52 -8.59
C PHE A 64 -6.43 -9.91 -7.75
N ALA A 65 -5.59 -9.05 -8.33
CA ALA A 65 -4.55 -8.35 -7.58
C ALA A 65 -5.14 -7.48 -6.47
N LEU A 66 -6.20 -6.73 -6.73
CA LEU A 66 -6.91 -5.93 -5.71
C LEU A 66 -7.53 -6.80 -4.61
N LEU A 67 -8.11 -7.95 -4.96
CA LEU A 67 -8.65 -8.90 -3.98
C LEU A 67 -7.55 -9.50 -3.10
N GLN A 68 -6.39 -9.77 -3.67
CA GLN A 68 -5.22 -10.23 -2.93
C GLN A 68 -4.72 -9.16 -1.95
N ILE A 69 -4.60 -7.91 -2.37
CA ILE A 69 -4.26 -6.78 -1.49
C ILE A 69 -5.26 -6.67 -0.33
N LYS A 70 -6.56 -6.80 -0.61
CA LYS A 70 -7.60 -6.81 0.43
C LYS A 70 -7.40 -7.98 1.41
N SER A 71 -7.05 -9.17 0.93
CA SER A 71 -6.77 -10.33 1.78
C SER A 71 -5.59 -10.07 2.70
N VAL A 72 -4.48 -9.56 2.15
CA VAL A 72 -3.28 -9.19 2.92
C VAL A 72 -3.61 -8.14 3.98
N ALA A 73 -4.39 -7.11 3.63
CA ALA A 73 -4.83 -6.10 4.59
C ALA A 73 -5.62 -6.74 5.75
N LYS A 74 -6.51 -7.69 5.47
CA LYS A 74 -7.25 -8.42 6.52
C LYS A 74 -6.34 -9.28 7.40
N GLU A 75 -5.36 -9.96 6.82
CA GLU A 75 -4.36 -10.74 7.57
C GLU A 75 -3.51 -9.87 8.50
N LEU A 76 -3.25 -8.62 8.11
CA LEU A 76 -2.61 -7.60 8.94
C LEU A 76 -3.56 -7.01 10.00
N GLY A 77 -4.81 -7.47 10.07
CA GLY A 77 -5.78 -7.10 11.08
C GLY A 77 -6.63 -5.87 10.74
N TYR A 78 -6.62 -5.37 9.49
CA TYR A 78 -7.51 -4.29 9.06
C TYR A 78 -8.94 -4.81 8.88
N THR A 79 -9.91 -4.05 9.39
CA THR A 79 -11.33 -4.35 9.25
C THR A 79 -11.85 -3.97 7.86
N ASP A 80 -12.98 -4.53 7.46
CA ASP A 80 -13.63 -4.13 6.20
C ASP A 80 -13.98 -2.63 6.17
N ASN A 81 -14.33 -2.02 7.30
CA ASN A 81 -14.61 -0.60 7.39
C ASN A 81 -13.35 0.25 7.12
N GLU A 82 -12.23 -0.08 7.74
CA GLU A 82 -10.95 0.62 7.51
C GLU A 82 -10.51 0.50 6.05
N ILE A 83 -10.67 -0.68 5.45
CA ILE A 83 -10.35 -0.89 4.03
C ILE A 83 -11.29 -0.08 3.13
N ASN A 84 -12.59 -0.04 3.44
CA ASN A 84 -13.56 0.73 2.67
C ASN A 84 -13.31 2.24 2.79
N GLU A 85 -13.00 2.76 3.97
CA GLU A 85 -12.61 4.16 4.19
C GLU A 85 -11.36 4.51 3.39
N PHE A 86 -10.34 3.64 3.43
CA PHE A 86 -9.12 3.82 2.67
C PHE A 86 -9.38 3.91 1.16
N VAL A 87 -10.18 2.98 0.61
CA VAL A 87 -10.49 2.91 -0.83
C VAL A 87 -11.40 4.06 -1.28
N SER A 88 -12.32 4.52 -0.42
CA SER A 88 -13.26 5.60 -0.75
C SER A 88 -12.65 7.00 -0.58
N SER A 89 -11.54 7.14 0.15
CA SER A 89 -10.89 8.41 0.41
C SER A 89 -10.44 9.11 -0.87
N GLU A 90 -10.96 10.30 -1.12
CA GLU A 90 -10.54 11.15 -2.25
C GLU A 90 -9.09 11.63 -2.10
N GLU A 91 -8.63 11.82 -0.88
CA GLU A 91 -7.24 12.16 -0.59
C GLU A 91 -6.30 11.03 -1.01
N ASN A 92 -6.60 9.78 -0.64
CA ASN A 92 -5.81 8.61 -1.02
C ASN A 92 -5.80 8.40 -2.53
N LYS A 93 -6.93 8.58 -3.19
CA LYS A 93 -7.03 8.51 -4.67
C LYS A 93 -6.16 9.57 -5.34
N LYS A 94 -6.21 10.81 -4.84
CA LYS A 94 -5.39 11.91 -5.34
C LYS A 94 -3.90 11.66 -5.11
N LYS A 95 -3.53 11.17 -3.94
CA LYS A 95 -2.15 10.79 -3.61
C LYS A 95 -1.66 9.71 -4.56
N LEU A 96 -2.42 8.62 -4.73
CA LEU A 96 -2.07 7.51 -5.63
C LEU A 96 -1.89 7.99 -7.08
N LYS A 97 -2.79 8.85 -7.55
CA LYS A 97 -2.67 9.46 -8.90
C LYS A 97 -1.40 10.27 -9.05
N ASN A 98 -1.07 11.12 -8.06
CA ASN A 98 0.15 11.93 -8.10
C ASN A 98 1.40 11.05 -8.09
N GLU A 99 1.45 10.03 -7.23
CA GLU A 99 2.59 9.12 -7.18
C GLU A 99 2.71 8.26 -8.44
N THR A 100 1.59 7.92 -9.08
CA THR A 100 1.60 7.29 -10.41
C THR A 100 2.26 8.18 -11.46
N ASP A 101 1.96 9.46 -11.46
CA ASP A 101 2.55 10.42 -12.38
C ASP A 101 4.04 10.62 -12.10
N ILE A 102 4.43 10.74 -10.83
CA ILE A 102 5.83 10.83 -10.39
C ILE A 102 6.59 9.57 -10.80
N TYR A 103 6.04 8.38 -10.53
CA TYR A 103 6.67 7.11 -10.92
C TYR A 103 6.98 7.06 -12.42
N LEU A 104 6.03 7.45 -13.27
CA LEU A 104 6.23 7.48 -14.72
C LEU A 104 7.30 8.49 -15.11
N LEU A 105 7.28 9.71 -14.54
CA LEU A 105 8.28 10.75 -14.82
C LEU A 105 9.69 10.30 -14.39
N ASP A 106 9.83 9.69 -13.22
CA ASP A 106 11.12 9.18 -12.70
C ASP A 106 11.68 8.04 -13.58
N ASN A 107 10.81 7.32 -14.30
CA ASN A 107 11.19 6.32 -15.30
C ASN A 107 11.35 6.92 -16.72
N GLY A 108 11.43 8.24 -16.84
CA GLY A 108 11.68 8.92 -18.11
C GLY A 108 10.48 8.99 -19.04
N VAL A 109 9.27 8.77 -18.53
CA VAL A 109 8.04 8.81 -19.34
C VAL A 109 7.48 10.22 -19.36
N ASP A 110 7.50 10.88 -20.51
CA ASP A 110 6.76 12.13 -20.73
C ASP A 110 5.26 11.84 -20.80
N LEU A 111 4.51 12.33 -19.81
CA LEU A 111 3.07 12.11 -19.67
C LEU A 111 2.22 12.73 -20.79
N ASN A 112 2.80 13.67 -21.54
CA ASN A 112 2.16 14.32 -22.69
C ASN A 112 2.49 13.60 -24.02
N ASN A 113 3.43 12.66 -23.99
CA ASN A 113 3.85 11.92 -25.16
C ASN A 113 3.33 10.49 -25.15
N VAL A 114 2.21 10.28 -25.84
CA VAL A 114 1.55 8.95 -25.93
C VAL A 114 2.52 7.86 -26.43
N LYS A 115 3.41 8.21 -27.39
CA LYS A 115 4.38 7.24 -27.92
C LYS A 115 5.34 6.74 -26.84
N ILE A 116 5.83 7.65 -25.98
CA ILE A 116 6.73 7.28 -24.88
C ILE A 116 6.00 6.42 -23.85
N ILE A 117 4.74 6.77 -23.51
CA ILE A 117 3.91 5.96 -22.62
C ILE A 117 3.71 4.54 -23.18
N CYS A 118 3.43 4.41 -24.48
CA CYS A 118 3.28 3.10 -25.12
C CYS A 118 4.60 2.31 -25.11
N LEU A 119 5.73 2.95 -25.42
CA LEU A 119 7.05 2.30 -25.39
C LEU A 119 7.38 1.78 -23.99
N PHE A 120 7.09 2.57 -22.94
CA PHE A 120 7.26 2.15 -21.56
C PHE A 120 6.38 0.94 -21.24
N GLY A 121 5.11 0.96 -21.61
CA GLY A 121 4.20 -0.17 -21.41
C GLY A 121 4.65 -1.45 -22.13
N HIS A 122 5.18 -1.34 -23.36
CA HIS A 122 5.77 -2.49 -24.06
C HIS A 122 7.01 -3.00 -23.34
N SER A 123 7.91 -2.11 -22.89
CA SER A 123 9.09 -2.50 -22.11
C SER A 123 8.75 -3.24 -20.83
N GLU A 124 7.72 -2.77 -20.10
CA GLU A 124 7.23 -3.45 -18.91
C GLU A 124 6.70 -4.87 -19.21
N MET A 125 5.97 -5.04 -20.33
CA MET A 125 5.50 -6.35 -20.77
C MET A 125 6.64 -7.28 -21.19
N ASP A 126 7.62 -6.77 -21.91
CA ASP A 126 8.77 -7.55 -22.40
C ASP A 126 9.67 -8.01 -21.24
N GLN A 127 9.74 -7.22 -20.17
CA GLN A 127 10.49 -7.54 -18.94
C GLN A 127 9.68 -8.37 -17.95
N GLU A 128 8.44 -8.70 -18.26
CA GLU A 128 7.53 -9.46 -17.40
C GLU A 128 7.39 -8.89 -15.97
N THR A 129 7.47 -7.56 -15.83
CA THR A 129 7.30 -6.90 -14.53
C THR A 129 5.88 -7.08 -13.99
N THR A 130 5.65 -6.71 -12.74
CA THR A 130 4.29 -6.71 -12.17
C THR A 130 3.37 -5.79 -12.99
N ILE A 131 3.84 -4.58 -13.37
CA ILE A 131 3.09 -3.65 -14.23
C ILE A 131 2.80 -4.32 -15.58
N GLY A 132 3.83 -4.85 -16.25
CA GLY A 132 3.70 -5.50 -17.55
C GLY A 132 2.76 -6.70 -17.53
N SER A 133 2.77 -7.47 -16.42
CA SER A 133 1.88 -8.61 -16.23
C SER A 133 0.39 -8.24 -16.19
N LEU A 134 0.07 -6.98 -15.86
CA LEU A 134 -1.28 -6.42 -15.82
C LEU A 134 -1.72 -5.83 -17.18
N LEU A 135 -0.84 -5.83 -18.16
CA LEU A 135 -1.06 -5.28 -19.50
C LEU A 135 -1.11 -6.40 -20.55
N ARG A 136 -1.74 -6.10 -21.68
CA ARG A 136 -1.69 -6.92 -22.89
C ARG A 136 -1.84 -6.05 -24.13
N ILE A 137 -1.38 -6.53 -25.26
CA ILE A 137 -1.64 -5.91 -26.57
C ILE A 137 -3.12 -6.11 -26.92
N LYS A 138 -3.74 -5.11 -27.52
CA LYS A 138 -5.12 -5.18 -28.07
C LYS A 138 -5.19 -6.03 -29.32
#